data_3564091ea8fe2fbf4189bf47c290ee83
#
_entry.id   3564091ea8fe2fbf4189bf47c290ee83
#
_cell.length_a   1.000
_cell.length_b   1.000
_cell.length_c   1.000
_cell.angle_alpha   90.00
_cell.angle_beta   90.00
_cell.angle_gamma   90.00
#
_symmetry.space_group_name_H-M   'P 1'
#
loop_
_entity.id
_entity.type
_entity.pdbx_description
1 polymer ?
#
loop_
_entity_poly.entity_id
_entity_poly.type
_entity_poly.pdbx_seq_one_letter_code
_entity_poly.pdbx_strand_id
1 'polypeptide(L)'
;MSRVVGTETEYGIATPELPEYSPIISSTHAVVAYAALHTGARSRWDFAEEHPLRDSRGFDLKRYQTVPVVDPNAIGVANVVTANGARFYVDHAHPEYSAPECTNAWDATLYDAAGDATLLQAA
;
A
#
# COMPACT_ATOMS: atom_id res chain seq x y z
N MET A 1 16.54 6.62 -27.56
CA MET A 1 16.16 5.78 -26.43
C MET A 1 15.11 6.53 -25.63
N SER A 2 13.90 6.00 -25.50
CA SER A 2 12.93 6.49 -24.53
C SER A 2 13.36 6.01 -23.14
N ARG A 3 13.35 6.91 -22.16
CA ARG A 3 13.53 6.54 -20.75
C ARG A 3 12.17 6.14 -20.19
N VAL A 4 12.15 5.09 -19.43
CA VAL A 4 10.99 4.69 -18.63
C VAL A 4 11.17 5.30 -17.24
N VAL A 5 10.08 5.82 -16.68
CA VAL A 5 10.03 6.42 -15.34
C VAL A 5 8.74 5.96 -14.66
N GLY A 6 8.83 5.73 -13.37
CA GLY A 6 7.69 5.53 -12.45
C GLY A 6 7.96 6.30 -11.17
N THR A 7 6.92 6.58 -10.42
CA THR A 7 6.99 7.19 -9.09
C THR A 7 6.49 6.19 -8.05
N GLU A 8 7.06 6.26 -6.87
CA GLU A 8 6.56 5.58 -5.68
C GLU A 8 6.28 6.64 -4.63
N THR A 9 5.11 6.57 -4.03
CA THR A 9 4.67 7.52 -3.02
C THR A 9 4.22 6.77 -1.78
N GLU A 10 4.97 6.95 -0.70
CA GLU A 10 4.62 6.45 0.63
C GLU A 10 3.75 7.48 1.35
N TYR A 11 2.66 7.03 1.95
CA TYR A 11 1.72 7.87 2.67
C TYR A 11 1.82 7.64 4.18
N GLY A 12 1.97 8.72 4.93
CA GLY A 12 1.77 8.68 6.38
C GLY A 12 0.30 8.49 6.70
N ILE A 13 -0.03 7.51 7.53
CA ILE A 13 -1.40 7.28 8.00
C ILE A 13 -1.47 7.43 9.52
N ALA A 14 -2.48 8.12 9.99
CA ALA A 14 -2.76 8.30 11.41
C ALA A 14 -4.25 8.13 11.68
N THR A 15 -4.56 7.65 12.89
CA THR A 15 -5.94 7.57 13.39
C THR A 15 -6.04 8.54 14.56
N PRO A 16 -6.46 9.81 14.35
CA PRO A 16 -6.40 10.85 15.37
C PRO A 16 -7.20 10.51 16.63
N GLU A 17 -8.30 9.76 16.48
CA GLU A 17 -9.17 9.34 17.57
C GLU A 17 -8.62 8.14 18.36
N LEU A 18 -7.60 7.45 17.81
CA LEU A 18 -6.94 6.29 18.39
C LEU A 18 -5.42 6.40 18.19
N PRO A 19 -4.75 7.33 18.89
CA PRO A 19 -3.32 7.61 18.66
C PRO A 19 -2.40 6.44 19.00
N GLU A 20 -2.85 5.49 19.79
CA GLU A 20 -2.16 4.23 20.11
C GLU A 20 -2.24 3.20 18.96
N TYR A 21 -3.06 3.47 17.94
CA TYR A 21 -3.29 2.50 16.88
C TYR A 21 -2.05 2.34 16.01
N SER A 22 -1.68 1.09 15.76
CA SER A 22 -0.46 0.79 15.01
C SER A 22 -0.56 1.25 13.55
N PRO A 23 0.40 2.05 13.05
CA PRO A 23 0.44 2.43 11.63
C PRO A 23 0.42 1.24 10.66
N ILE A 24 1.02 0.12 11.05
CA ILE A 24 1.00 -1.12 10.26
C ILE A 24 -0.44 -1.60 10.04
N ILE A 25 -1.25 -1.58 11.10
CA ILE A 25 -2.63 -2.03 11.04
C ILE A 25 -3.47 -1.04 10.23
N SER A 26 -3.32 0.25 10.47
CA SER A 26 -4.02 1.30 9.70
C SER A 26 -3.68 1.21 8.21
N SER A 27 -2.41 1.04 7.87
CA SER A 27 -1.96 0.90 6.48
C SER A 27 -2.53 -0.35 5.81
N THR A 28 -2.53 -1.48 6.54
CA THR A 28 -3.12 -2.72 6.06
C THR A 28 -4.62 -2.56 5.83
N HIS A 29 -5.32 -1.89 6.75
CA HIS A 29 -6.76 -1.62 6.61
C HIS A 29 -7.07 -0.75 5.40
N ALA A 30 -6.28 0.30 5.15
CA ALA A 30 -6.45 1.16 3.97
C ALA A 30 -6.34 0.35 2.67
N VAL A 31 -5.28 -0.45 2.51
CA VAL A 31 -5.10 -1.27 1.31
C VAL A 31 -6.21 -2.32 1.15
N VAL A 32 -6.63 -2.95 2.26
CA VAL A 32 -7.72 -3.93 2.25
C VAL A 32 -9.06 -3.29 1.95
N ALA A 33 -9.34 -2.09 2.47
CA ALA A 33 -10.56 -1.35 2.18
C ALA A 33 -10.64 -1.00 0.68
N TYR A 34 -9.54 -0.51 0.11
CA TYR A 34 -9.47 -0.29 -1.34
C TYR A 34 -9.72 -1.58 -2.13
N ALA A 35 -9.09 -2.69 -1.73
CA ALA A 35 -9.30 -3.98 -2.39
C ALA A 35 -10.75 -4.48 -2.31
N ALA A 36 -11.47 -4.14 -1.25
CA ALA A 36 -12.87 -4.51 -1.08
C ALA A 36 -13.82 -3.67 -1.98
N LEU A 37 -13.45 -2.41 -2.24
CA LEU A 37 -14.20 -1.52 -3.12
C LEU A 37 -13.98 -1.84 -4.61
N HIS A 38 -12.82 -2.39 -4.92
CA HIS A 38 -12.42 -2.65 -6.30
C HIS A 38 -12.16 -4.15 -6.50
N THR A 39 -12.80 -4.75 -7.48
CA THR A 39 -12.66 -6.18 -7.85
C THR A 39 -11.36 -6.49 -8.58
N GLY A 40 -10.30 -5.74 -8.33
CA GLY A 40 -8.98 -5.91 -8.93
C GLY A 40 -8.33 -7.27 -8.63
N ALA A 41 -7.32 -7.62 -9.38
CA ALA A 41 -6.55 -8.83 -9.15
C ALA A 41 -5.84 -8.73 -7.80
N ARG A 42 -6.19 -9.63 -6.88
CA ARG A 42 -5.52 -9.78 -5.60
C ARG A 42 -4.24 -10.57 -5.82
N SER A 43 -3.11 -10.01 -5.44
CA SER A 43 -1.83 -10.69 -5.49
C SER A 43 -1.41 -11.11 -4.08
N ARG A 44 -0.95 -12.35 -3.95
CA ARG A 44 -0.29 -12.78 -2.71
C ARG A 44 1.15 -12.26 -2.73
N TRP A 45 1.51 -11.57 -1.67
CA TRP A 45 2.88 -11.18 -1.43
C TRP A 45 3.67 -12.32 -0.80
N ASP A 46 4.85 -12.57 -1.29
CA ASP A 46 5.74 -13.58 -0.72
C ASP A 46 6.82 -12.92 0.14
N PHE A 47 6.71 -12.09 0.92
CA PHE A 47 7.56 -11.43 1.92
C PHE A 47 9.00 -12.00 2.11
N ALA A 48 9.53 -12.74 1.15
CA ALA A 48 10.79 -13.49 1.34
C ALA A 48 12.01 -12.57 1.45
N GLU A 49 11.98 -11.40 0.83
CA GLU A 49 13.11 -10.44 0.79
C GLU A 49 12.75 -9.04 1.32
N GLU A 50 11.50 -8.80 1.66
CA GLU A 50 11.01 -7.49 2.10
C GLU A 50 10.40 -7.57 3.50
N HIS A 51 10.45 -6.47 4.23
CA HIS A 51 9.89 -6.35 5.58
C HIS A 51 8.74 -5.33 5.63
N PRO A 52 7.60 -5.58 4.94
CA PRO A 52 6.49 -4.62 4.85
C PRO A 52 5.83 -4.31 6.21
N LEU A 53 6.09 -5.15 7.22
CA LEU A 53 5.59 -4.98 8.58
C LEU A 53 6.61 -4.31 9.51
N ARG A 54 7.70 -3.78 8.97
CA ARG A 54 8.71 -3.04 9.72
C ARG A 54 8.47 -1.54 9.58
N ASP A 55 8.45 -0.82 10.68
CA ASP A 55 8.38 0.63 10.64
C ASP A 55 9.78 1.29 10.59
N SER A 56 9.83 2.59 10.31
CA SER A 56 11.07 3.36 10.22
C SER A 56 11.90 3.40 11.51
N ARG A 57 11.30 3.04 12.65
CA ARG A 57 11.97 2.94 13.96
C ARG A 57 12.60 1.57 14.17
N GLY A 58 12.43 0.64 13.19
CA GLY A 58 12.92 -0.73 13.27
C GLY A 58 12.02 -1.68 14.05
N PHE A 59 10.81 -1.24 14.40
CA PHE A 59 9.81 -2.12 14.99
C PHE A 59 9.28 -3.05 13.92
N ASP A 60 9.33 -4.34 14.19
CA ASP A 60 8.92 -5.40 13.27
C ASP A 60 7.79 -6.22 13.89
N LEU A 61 6.60 -6.15 13.30
CA LEU A 61 5.47 -7.01 13.69
C LEU A 61 5.65 -8.37 13.04
N LYS A 62 5.94 -9.36 13.86
CA LYS A 62 5.96 -10.74 13.37
C LYS A 62 4.57 -11.12 12.85
N ARG A 63 4.54 -11.84 11.74
CA ARG A 63 3.31 -12.23 11.03
C ARG A 63 2.22 -12.82 11.95
N TYR A 64 2.60 -13.58 12.99
CA TYR A 64 1.66 -14.16 13.94
C TYR A 64 1.07 -13.13 14.94
N GLN A 65 1.68 -11.96 15.07
CA GLN A 65 1.21 -10.90 15.96
C GLN A 65 0.10 -10.05 15.31
N THR A 66 -0.02 -10.09 13.99
CA THR A 66 -1.05 -9.39 13.23
C THR A 66 -2.31 -10.21 13.03
N VAL A 67 -2.21 -11.53 13.08
CA VAL A 67 -3.31 -12.49 12.83
C VAL A 67 -4.53 -12.31 13.74
N PRO A 68 -4.41 -11.95 15.03
CA PRO A 68 -5.59 -11.74 15.87
C PRO A 68 -6.35 -10.43 15.59
N VAL A 69 -5.73 -9.49 14.88
CA VAL A 69 -6.22 -8.11 14.70
C VAL A 69 -6.67 -7.85 13.26
N VAL A 70 -6.12 -8.60 12.32
CA VAL A 70 -6.42 -8.50 10.89
C VAL A 70 -6.78 -9.91 10.41
N ASP A 71 -7.85 -10.02 9.63
CA ASP A 71 -8.19 -11.29 8.96
C ASP A 71 -6.92 -11.90 8.34
N PRO A 72 -6.60 -13.18 8.59
CA PRO A 72 -5.43 -13.85 8.02
C PRO A 72 -5.35 -13.73 6.50
N ASN A 73 -6.51 -13.58 5.85
CA ASN A 73 -6.59 -13.33 4.41
C ASN A 73 -6.28 -11.86 4.06
N ALA A 74 -6.43 -10.92 4.99
CA ALA A 74 -6.18 -9.51 4.75
C ALA A 74 -4.69 -9.21 4.54
N ILE A 75 -3.80 -9.85 5.30
CA ILE A 75 -2.35 -9.71 5.11
C ILE A 75 -1.93 -10.19 3.72
N GLY A 76 -2.60 -11.22 3.19
CA GLY A 76 -2.37 -11.71 1.83
C GLY A 76 -2.94 -10.81 0.74
N VAL A 77 -3.78 -9.81 1.10
CA VAL A 77 -4.39 -8.84 0.17
C VAL A 77 -3.92 -7.40 0.40
N ALA A 78 -2.99 -7.16 1.32
CA ALA A 78 -2.36 -5.85 1.47
C ALA A 78 -1.39 -5.53 0.31
N ASN A 79 -1.76 -5.96 -0.88
CA ASN A 79 -1.07 -5.75 -2.14
C ASN A 79 -2.08 -5.89 -3.29
N VAL A 80 -2.41 -4.81 -3.95
CA VAL A 80 -3.45 -4.73 -4.96
C VAL A 80 -2.89 -4.10 -6.23
N VAL A 81 -3.20 -4.69 -7.38
CA VAL A 81 -3.02 -4.03 -8.67
C VAL A 81 -4.27 -3.24 -8.98
N THR A 82 -4.10 -1.93 -9.13
CA THR A 82 -5.19 -0.99 -9.43
C THR A 82 -5.63 -1.06 -10.90
N ALA A 83 -6.79 -0.47 -11.22
CA ALA A 83 -7.33 -0.50 -12.56
C ALA A 83 -6.45 0.15 -13.64
N ASN A 84 -5.60 1.12 -13.24
CA ASN A 84 -4.64 1.77 -14.14
C ASN A 84 -3.30 1.04 -14.23
N GLY A 85 -3.15 -0.12 -13.58
CA GLY A 85 -1.93 -0.91 -13.59
C GLY A 85 -0.90 -0.52 -12.52
N ALA A 86 -1.22 0.42 -11.63
CA ALA A 86 -0.40 0.74 -10.48
C ALA A 86 -0.49 -0.38 -9.42
N ARG A 87 0.43 -0.36 -8.49
CA ARG A 87 0.42 -1.21 -7.31
C ARG A 87 0.10 -0.36 -6.08
N PHE A 88 -0.85 -0.81 -5.27
CA PHE A 88 -1.16 -0.23 -3.98
C PHE A 88 -0.98 -1.30 -2.90
N TYR A 89 -0.08 -1.06 -1.96
CA TYR A 89 0.39 -2.08 -1.02
C TYR A 89 0.91 -1.46 0.29
N VAL A 90 1.28 -2.30 1.23
CA VAL A 90 1.93 -1.86 2.46
C VAL A 90 3.43 -2.08 2.35
N ASP A 91 4.19 -1.02 2.50
CA ASP A 91 5.64 -1.07 2.66
C ASP A 91 6.08 -0.28 3.90
N HIS A 92 6.99 -0.85 4.70
CA HIS A 92 7.52 -0.26 5.93
C HIS A 92 6.45 0.40 6.85
N ALA A 93 5.29 -0.23 6.94
CA ALA A 93 4.14 0.27 7.71
C ALA A 93 3.43 1.50 7.11
N HIS A 94 3.65 1.81 5.84
CA HIS A 94 2.97 2.86 5.10
C HIS A 94 2.13 2.26 3.97
N PRO A 95 0.95 2.82 3.65
CA PRO A 95 0.35 2.58 2.35
C PRO A 95 1.26 3.20 1.29
N GLU A 96 1.62 2.42 0.29
CA GLU A 96 2.46 2.87 -0.81
C GLU A 96 1.76 2.66 -2.15
N TYR A 97 1.91 3.65 -3.01
CA TYR A 97 1.44 3.61 -4.38
C TYR A 97 2.61 3.66 -5.35
N SER A 98 2.89 2.55 -6.00
CA SER A 98 3.82 2.45 -7.13
C SER A 98 3.07 2.72 -8.42
N ALA A 99 3.32 3.87 -9.02
CA ALA A 99 2.66 4.30 -10.25
C ALA A 99 3.02 3.42 -11.45
N PRO A 100 2.15 3.33 -12.47
CA PRO A 100 2.51 2.68 -13.73
C PRO A 100 3.73 3.35 -14.36
N GLU A 101 4.57 2.54 -14.98
CA GLU A 101 5.69 3.04 -15.74
C GLU A 101 5.23 3.84 -16.97
N CYS A 102 5.88 4.97 -17.23
CA CYS A 102 5.57 5.84 -18.35
C CYS A 102 6.85 6.39 -19.02
N THR A 103 6.70 7.11 -20.12
CA THR A 103 7.85 7.61 -20.90
C THR A 103 7.91 9.13 -20.99
N ASN A 104 7.02 9.83 -20.29
CA ASN A 104 6.95 11.28 -20.31
C ASN A 104 6.50 11.85 -18.95
N ALA A 105 6.83 13.10 -18.70
CA ALA A 105 6.59 13.77 -17.42
C ALA A 105 5.09 14.02 -17.16
N TRP A 106 4.29 14.19 -18.22
CA TRP A 106 2.84 14.40 -18.06
C TRP A 106 2.15 13.19 -17.48
N ASP A 107 2.42 12.02 -18.06
CA ASP A 107 1.84 10.75 -17.56
C ASP A 107 2.38 10.44 -16.15
N ALA A 108 3.67 10.71 -15.87
CA ALA A 108 4.22 10.54 -14.53
C ALA A 108 3.45 11.36 -13.50
N THR A 109 3.19 12.64 -13.78
CA THR A 109 2.42 13.52 -12.89
C THR A 109 0.97 13.06 -12.74
N LEU A 110 0.35 12.63 -13.84
CA LEU A 110 -1.03 12.13 -13.81
C LEU A 110 -1.16 10.86 -12.97
N TYR A 111 -0.24 9.94 -13.13
CA TYR A 111 -0.25 8.68 -12.39
C TYR A 111 0.08 8.86 -10.92
N ASP A 112 0.97 9.80 -10.59
CA ASP A 112 1.26 10.18 -9.20
C ASP A 112 0.00 10.76 -8.51
N ALA A 113 -0.68 11.69 -9.17
CA ALA A 113 -1.95 12.25 -8.67
C ALA A 113 -3.07 11.18 -8.53
N ALA A 114 -3.04 10.12 -9.34
CA ALA A 114 -3.95 9.00 -9.19
C ALA A 114 -3.70 8.20 -7.90
N GLY A 115 -2.48 8.21 -7.38
CA GLY A 115 -2.12 7.65 -6.08
C GLY A 115 -2.85 8.35 -4.94
N ASP A 116 -2.85 9.67 -4.93
CA ASP A 116 -3.59 10.48 -3.94
C ASP A 116 -5.09 10.16 -3.96
N ALA A 117 -5.67 10.06 -5.16
CA ALA A 117 -7.07 9.69 -5.31
C ALA A 117 -7.37 8.26 -4.83
N THR A 118 -6.43 7.33 -5.03
CA THR A 118 -6.53 5.95 -4.56
C THR A 118 -6.54 5.90 -3.03
N LEU A 119 -5.64 6.62 -2.38
CA LEU A 119 -5.58 6.69 -0.92
C LEU A 119 -6.85 7.31 -0.32
N LEU A 120 -7.35 8.40 -0.91
CA LEU A 120 -8.59 9.05 -0.46
C LEU A 120 -9.83 8.15 -0.56
N GLN A 121 -9.83 7.19 -1.48
CA GLN A 121 -10.89 6.18 -1.57
C GLN A 121 -10.73 5.06 -0.54
N ALA A 122 -9.51 4.83 -0.08
CA ALA A 122 -9.17 3.78 0.87
C ALA A 122 -9.39 4.20 2.33
N ALA A 123 -9.29 5.50 2.61
CA ALA A 123 -9.42 6.10 3.94
C ALA A 123 -10.89 6.32 4.32
#